data_96d90408a06e6b1b9ec2e7d37ef43d47
#
_entry.id   96d90408a06e6b1b9ec2e7d37ef43d47
#
_cell.length_a   1.000
_cell.length_b   1.000
_cell.length_c   1.000
_cell.angle_alpha   90.00
_cell.angle_beta   90.00
_cell.angle_gamma   90.00
#
_symmetry.space_group_name_H-M   'P 1'
#
loop_
_entity.id
_entity.type
_entity.pdbx_description
1 polymer ?
#
loop_
_entity_poly.entity_id
_entity_poly.type
_entity_poly.pdbx_seq_one_letter_code
_entity_poly.pdbx_strand_id
1 'polypeptide(L)'
;MISSLGAQAYFTSIFPQNPGFRSARTMSLGMSGVATSAGIENVWTNPALLSTNEKRLSITAIGSLRRFEEKRAFPVMDMFDDVVTNNVYVANRYWYNNMEGGMVLKLRKNNYLGLSKSTFWDFTYDYAEEVRGSLPSGTYNRDPVRGYNEIHRGGQITAYSIGMSQTVFSKINIGYTANILKGETMVDRYAINVLEPDDALASDSSYTFSSYVSLAGTTMMPTFGISYQPNRQYQIGFAYQKGIDLSFNNVWTIPKINERTQLPGFHHPSVWDSTGQVTIALPAKMSIGVEAKMKNPLKTKAVFELHYTDWSKYKLTTGSTLDTSQSEMNFSFKEAWEIHSGIEHYFQEQIPFRFGFIFSESPLGQEFEHIQITLGSAYVWGKATFDFGIIFGSLSYRYEDIFPAMADETIDLETVNESSSNVKFSIQYDF
;
A
#
# COMPACT_ATOMS: atom_id res chain seq x y z
N MET A 1 -3.57 7.65 -3.65
CA MET A 1 -3.34 6.31 -3.08
C MET A 1 -2.58 5.55 -4.13
N ILE A 2 -1.27 5.45 -3.95
CA ILE A 2 -0.50 4.55 -4.79
C ILE A 2 -1.08 3.18 -4.45
N SER A 3 -1.76 2.54 -5.38
CA SER A 3 -2.23 1.18 -5.22
C SER A 3 -1.06 0.23 -5.44
N SER A 4 0.10 0.58 -4.89
CA SER A 4 1.09 -0.43 -4.76
C SER A 4 0.53 -1.43 -3.74
N LEU A 5 0.02 -2.54 -4.21
CA LEU A 5 0.09 -3.79 -3.46
C LEU A 5 1.57 -4.11 -3.26
N GLY A 6 2.30 -3.02 -3.42
CA GLY A 6 3.68 -2.95 -3.16
C GLY A 6 3.86 -3.36 -1.75
N ALA A 7 4.79 -3.94 -1.53
CA ALA A 7 5.76 -3.99 -0.54
C ALA A 7 5.57 -2.87 0.47
N GLN A 8 5.73 -3.18 1.69
CA GLN A 8 6.01 -2.21 2.71
C GLN A 8 7.41 -1.68 2.42
N ALA A 9 7.47 -0.70 1.49
CA ALA A 9 8.69 -0.06 1.07
C ALA A 9 9.04 1.09 2.01
N TYR A 10 10.24 1.63 1.87
CA TYR A 10 10.70 2.79 2.63
C TYR A 10 9.72 3.97 2.58
N PHE A 11 9.03 4.15 1.46
CA PHE A 11 8.04 5.22 1.26
C PHE A 11 6.68 5.01 1.96
N THR A 12 6.47 3.90 2.67
CA THR A 12 5.18 3.62 3.37
C THR A 12 4.78 4.67 4.37
N SER A 13 5.75 5.39 4.94
CA SER A 13 5.50 6.47 5.89
C SER A 13 5.01 7.76 5.24
N ILE A 14 5.08 7.87 3.91
CA ILE A 14 4.61 9.04 3.15
C ILE A 14 3.29 8.74 2.47
N PHE A 15 3.13 7.53 1.94
CA PHE A 15 1.96 7.15 1.15
C PHE A 15 1.25 5.95 1.77
N PRO A 16 -0.08 6.01 1.96
CA PRO A 16 -0.82 4.84 2.38
C PRO A 16 -0.77 3.76 1.29
N GLN A 17 -0.21 2.63 1.64
CA GLN A 17 -0.07 1.48 0.72
C GLN A 17 -1.25 0.52 0.77
N ASN A 18 -2.38 0.94 1.29
CA ASN A 18 -3.54 0.08 1.31
C ASN A 18 -4.38 0.28 0.05
N PRO A 19 -4.57 -0.77 -0.75
CA PRO A 19 -5.50 -0.74 -1.88
C PRO A 19 -6.97 -0.63 -1.45
N GLY A 20 -7.22 -0.52 -0.17
CA GLY A 20 -8.52 -0.65 0.46
C GLY A 20 -8.87 -2.12 0.73
N PHE A 21 -10.05 -2.32 1.30
CA PHE A 21 -10.57 -3.64 1.60
C PHE A 21 -10.82 -4.43 0.30
N ARG A 22 -10.08 -5.52 0.11
CA ARG A 22 -10.14 -6.38 -1.08
C ARG A 22 -10.09 -7.85 -0.68
N SER A 23 -11.07 -8.64 -1.13
CA SER A 23 -11.07 -10.09 -0.97
C SER A 23 -10.08 -10.77 -1.93
N ALA A 24 -9.87 -12.06 -1.73
CA ALA A 24 -9.12 -12.88 -2.65
C ALA A 24 -9.72 -12.88 -4.06
N ARG A 25 -11.06 -12.80 -4.18
CA ARG A 25 -11.76 -12.69 -5.47
C ARG A 25 -11.40 -11.40 -6.19
N THR A 26 -11.57 -10.25 -5.54
CA THR A 26 -11.30 -8.95 -6.17
C THR A 26 -9.83 -8.81 -6.50
N MET A 27 -8.94 -9.27 -5.61
CA MET A 27 -7.52 -9.29 -5.86
C MET A 27 -7.18 -10.08 -7.12
N SER A 28 -7.77 -11.26 -7.29
CA SER A 28 -7.50 -12.11 -8.46
C SER A 28 -8.06 -11.57 -9.79
N LEU A 29 -8.91 -10.54 -9.73
CA LEU A 29 -9.46 -9.80 -10.89
C LEU A 29 -8.75 -8.45 -11.11
N GLY A 30 -7.47 -8.36 -10.81
CA GLY A 30 -6.71 -7.11 -10.95
C GLY A 30 -7.18 -6.03 -9.98
N MET A 31 -7.60 -6.38 -8.76
CA MET A 31 -8.11 -5.46 -7.75
C MET A 31 -9.37 -4.68 -8.15
N SER A 32 -10.09 -5.14 -9.16
CA SER A 32 -11.30 -4.50 -9.66
C SER A 32 -12.47 -4.65 -8.69
N GLY A 33 -13.23 -3.59 -8.45
CA GLY A 33 -14.37 -3.58 -7.53
C GLY A 33 -15.29 -2.36 -7.69
N VAL A 34 -15.08 -1.53 -8.71
CA VAL A 34 -15.88 -0.33 -8.97
C VAL A 34 -17.13 -0.66 -9.77
N ALA A 35 -17.05 -1.61 -10.72
CA ALA A 35 -18.17 -2.05 -11.54
C ALA A 35 -18.58 -3.50 -11.27
N THR A 36 -17.75 -4.29 -10.58
CA THR A 36 -18.05 -5.70 -10.28
C THR A 36 -18.61 -5.87 -8.88
N SER A 37 -19.64 -6.69 -8.75
CA SER A 37 -20.19 -7.07 -7.45
C SER A 37 -19.21 -8.00 -6.72
N ALA A 38 -18.77 -7.58 -5.55
CA ALA A 38 -17.73 -8.25 -4.79
C ALA A 38 -18.11 -8.48 -3.30
N GLY A 39 -19.37 -8.30 -2.96
CA GLY A 39 -19.84 -8.50 -1.59
C GLY A 39 -19.49 -7.33 -0.67
N ILE A 40 -18.91 -7.63 0.51
CA ILE A 40 -18.65 -6.62 1.54
C ILE A 40 -17.61 -5.59 1.12
N GLU A 41 -16.66 -5.93 0.30
CA GLU A 41 -15.61 -5.00 -0.15
C GLU A 41 -16.16 -3.83 -0.97
N ASN A 42 -17.40 -3.95 -1.48
CA ASN A 42 -18.09 -2.83 -2.11
C ASN A 42 -18.35 -1.66 -1.14
N VAL A 43 -18.34 -1.87 0.16
CA VAL A 43 -18.33 -0.79 1.17
C VAL A 43 -17.17 0.18 0.89
N TRP A 44 -16.04 -0.34 0.46
CA TRP A 44 -14.83 0.44 0.21
C TRP A 44 -14.71 0.90 -1.24
N THR A 45 -15.03 0.03 -2.21
CA THR A 45 -14.77 0.27 -3.64
C THR A 45 -15.82 1.12 -4.30
N ASN A 46 -17.07 0.67 -4.22
CA ASN A 46 -18.24 1.35 -4.75
C ASN A 46 -19.47 0.94 -3.91
N PRO A 47 -19.89 1.75 -2.94
CA PRO A 47 -20.98 1.38 -2.04
C PRO A 47 -22.32 1.14 -2.75
N ALA A 48 -22.53 1.68 -3.96
CA ALA A 48 -23.73 1.40 -4.73
C ALA A 48 -23.91 -0.09 -5.07
N LEU A 49 -22.79 -0.84 -5.14
CA LEU A 49 -22.81 -2.27 -5.48
C LEU A 49 -23.18 -3.17 -4.31
N LEU A 50 -23.30 -2.66 -3.07
CA LEU A 50 -23.88 -3.44 -1.97
C LEU A 50 -25.29 -3.92 -2.28
N SER A 51 -26.04 -3.16 -3.11
CA SER A 51 -27.40 -3.52 -3.57
C SER A 51 -27.44 -4.70 -4.53
N THR A 52 -26.30 -5.13 -5.05
CA THR A 52 -26.21 -6.32 -5.92
C THR A 52 -26.13 -7.63 -5.12
N ASN A 53 -26.00 -7.56 -3.79
CA ASN A 53 -26.04 -8.74 -2.95
C ASN A 53 -27.47 -9.29 -2.89
N GLU A 54 -27.68 -10.49 -3.44
CA GLU A 54 -28.99 -11.15 -3.47
C GLU A 54 -29.38 -11.76 -2.12
N LYS A 55 -28.41 -12.01 -1.25
CA LYS A 55 -28.60 -12.70 0.04
C LYS A 55 -29.06 -11.76 1.13
N ARG A 56 -29.76 -12.32 2.13
CA ARG A 56 -30.23 -11.54 3.27
C ARG A 56 -29.07 -11.07 4.14
N LEU A 57 -28.12 -11.94 4.39
CA LEU A 57 -26.91 -11.67 5.15
C LEU A 57 -25.75 -12.43 4.51
N SER A 58 -24.66 -11.75 4.28
CA SER A 58 -23.38 -12.35 3.88
C SER A 58 -22.30 -11.89 4.86
N ILE A 59 -21.52 -12.82 5.38
CA ILE A 59 -20.39 -12.54 6.26
C ILE A 59 -19.12 -12.99 5.55
N THR A 60 -18.11 -12.14 5.55
CA THR A 60 -16.83 -12.43 4.89
C THR A 60 -15.68 -12.21 5.87
N ALA A 61 -14.76 -13.18 5.92
CA ALA A 61 -13.47 -13.09 6.59
C ALA A 61 -12.35 -13.25 5.55
N ILE A 62 -11.29 -12.45 5.70
CA ILE A 62 -10.15 -12.40 4.77
C ILE A 62 -8.88 -12.48 5.58
N GLY A 63 -7.99 -13.41 5.19
CA GLY A 63 -6.62 -13.48 5.67
C GLY A 63 -5.66 -13.21 4.53
N SER A 64 -4.57 -12.49 4.79
CA SER A 64 -3.51 -12.24 3.82
C SER A 64 -2.14 -12.55 4.39
N LEU A 65 -1.27 -13.06 3.53
CA LEU A 65 0.15 -13.29 3.81
C LEU A 65 0.96 -12.65 2.68
N ARG A 66 1.75 -11.65 3.02
CA ARG A 66 2.61 -10.92 2.08
C ARG A 66 4.07 -11.27 2.34
N ARG A 67 4.79 -11.63 1.28
CA ARG A 67 6.24 -11.69 1.25
C ARG A 67 6.76 -10.45 0.55
N PHE A 68 7.73 -9.80 1.16
CA PHE A 68 8.45 -8.68 0.61
C PHE A 68 9.95 -8.95 0.61
N GLU A 69 10.63 -8.60 -0.48
CA GLU A 69 12.07 -8.69 -0.62
C GLU A 69 12.59 -7.37 -1.21
N GLU A 70 13.55 -6.76 -0.53
CA GLU A 70 14.25 -5.56 -0.96
C GLU A 70 15.74 -5.87 -1.09
N LYS A 71 16.32 -5.53 -2.24
CA LYS A 71 17.76 -5.60 -2.49
C LYS A 71 18.28 -4.24 -2.86
N ARG A 72 19.38 -3.85 -2.25
CA ARG A 72 20.11 -2.64 -2.58
C ARG A 72 21.49 -2.98 -3.10
N ALA A 73 21.90 -2.26 -4.14
CA ALA A 73 23.16 -2.48 -4.82
C ALA A 73 23.79 -1.15 -5.23
N PHE A 74 25.06 -1.00 -4.98
CA PHE A 74 25.84 0.11 -5.51
C PHE A 74 26.50 -0.27 -6.83
N PRO A 75 26.64 0.70 -7.79
CA PRO A 75 27.32 0.45 -9.03
C PRO A 75 28.83 0.31 -8.79
N VAL A 76 29.42 -0.71 -9.39
CA VAL A 76 30.89 -0.85 -9.45
C VAL A 76 31.32 -0.30 -10.80
N MET A 77 32.11 0.78 -10.76
CA MET A 77 32.59 1.48 -11.96
C MET A 77 33.96 0.95 -12.36
N ASP A 78 34.28 0.99 -13.64
CA ASP A 78 35.62 0.80 -14.14
C ASP A 78 36.39 2.15 -14.16
N MET A 79 37.64 2.09 -14.68
CA MET A 79 38.50 3.28 -14.80
C MET A 79 38.00 4.34 -15.81
N PHE A 80 36.95 4.02 -16.56
CA PHE A 80 36.33 4.92 -17.55
C PHE A 80 34.96 5.43 -17.11
N ASP A 81 34.60 5.22 -15.86
CA ASP A 81 33.30 5.51 -15.26
C ASP A 81 32.11 4.74 -15.89
N ASP A 82 32.41 3.59 -16.52
CA ASP A 82 31.37 2.69 -17.00
C ASP A 82 30.96 1.69 -15.90
N VAL A 83 29.65 1.45 -15.73
CA VAL A 83 29.12 0.50 -14.75
C VAL A 83 29.43 -0.93 -15.21
N VAL A 84 30.33 -1.60 -14.52
CA VAL A 84 30.71 -3.00 -14.78
C VAL A 84 29.68 -3.98 -14.21
N THR A 85 29.23 -3.71 -13.01
CA THR A 85 28.25 -4.55 -12.30
C THR A 85 27.59 -3.80 -11.15
N ASN A 86 26.47 -4.29 -10.67
CA ASN A 86 25.85 -3.83 -9.43
C ASN A 86 26.19 -4.82 -8.30
N ASN A 87 26.85 -4.33 -7.26
CA ASN A 87 27.20 -5.12 -6.09
C ASN A 87 26.09 -5.05 -5.05
N VAL A 88 25.36 -6.14 -4.87
CA VAL A 88 24.29 -6.25 -3.86
C VAL A 88 24.94 -6.36 -2.48
N TYR A 89 24.69 -5.39 -1.62
CA TYR A 89 25.19 -5.34 -0.24
C TYR A 89 24.09 -5.59 0.80
N VAL A 90 22.80 -5.32 0.44
CA VAL A 90 21.62 -5.59 1.26
C VAL A 90 20.65 -6.50 0.53
N ALA A 91 20.11 -7.48 1.24
CA ALA A 91 19.05 -8.36 0.77
C ALA A 91 18.11 -8.72 1.93
N ASN A 92 17.09 -7.94 2.12
CA ASN A 92 16.09 -8.11 3.17
C ASN A 92 14.89 -8.88 2.66
N ARG A 93 14.34 -9.77 3.49
CA ARG A 93 13.15 -10.55 3.17
C ARG A 93 12.28 -10.71 4.39
N TYR A 94 11.05 -10.22 4.31
CA TYR A 94 10.09 -10.23 5.42
C TYR A 94 8.74 -10.81 5.02
N TRP A 95 8.00 -11.25 6.04
CA TRP A 95 6.66 -11.79 5.89
C TRP A 95 5.71 -11.01 6.79
N TYR A 96 4.60 -10.57 6.21
CA TYR A 96 3.58 -9.79 6.91
C TYR A 96 2.22 -10.45 6.76
N ASN A 97 1.44 -10.46 7.83
CA ASN A 97 0.08 -11.00 7.81
C ASN A 97 -0.94 -9.92 8.15
N ASN A 98 -2.16 -10.09 7.68
CA ASN A 98 -3.27 -9.20 8.01
C ASN A 98 -4.58 -9.97 7.98
N MET A 99 -5.55 -9.54 8.82
CA MET A 99 -6.90 -10.09 8.88
C MET A 99 -7.93 -8.96 8.78
N GLU A 100 -8.88 -9.15 7.88
CA GLU A 100 -9.94 -8.20 7.57
C GLU A 100 -11.28 -8.93 7.52
N GLY A 101 -12.38 -8.19 7.60
CA GLY A 101 -13.69 -8.83 7.48
C GLY A 101 -14.85 -7.86 7.59
N GLY A 102 -16.04 -8.40 7.37
CA GLY A 102 -17.26 -7.63 7.47
C GLY A 102 -18.50 -8.39 7.06
N MET A 103 -19.61 -7.65 6.97
CA MET A 103 -20.90 -8.23 6.63
C MET A 103 -21.75 -7.29 5.77
N VAL A 104 -22.55 -7.86 4.89
CA VAL A 104 -23.61 -7.16 4.14
C VAL A 104 -24.96 -7.67 4.60
N LEU A 105 -25.84 -6.75 4.98
CA LEU A 105 -27.20 -7.03 5.41
C LEU A 105 -28.20 -6.35 4.49
N LYS A 106 -29.15 -7.11 3.95
CA LYS A 106 -30.30 -6.60 3.21
C LYS A 106 -31.38 -6.19 4.21
N LEU A 107 -31.58 -4.89 4.40
CA LEU A 107 -32.55 -4.34 5.35
C LEU A 107 -33.99 -4.44 4.81
N ARG A 108 -34.17 -4.05 3.56
CA ARG A 108 -35.45 -4.07 2.84
C ARG A 108 -35.19 -4.41 1.38
N LYS A 109 -36.26 -4.52 0.57
CA LYS A 109 -36.19 -4.91 -0.84
C LYS A 109 -35.09 -4.15 -1.63
N ASN A 110 -34.87 -2.87 -1.34
CA ASN A 110 -33.97 -1.99 -2.10
C ASN A 110 -32.87 -1.34 -1.23
N ASN A 111 -32.77 -1.65 0.06
CA ASN A 111 -31.86 -1.01 1.00
C ASN A 111 -30.91 -2.03 1.61
N TYR A 112 -29.62 -1.71 1.59
CA TYR A 112 -28.54 -2.58 2.08
C TYR A 112 -27.63 -1.82 3.02
N LEU A 113 -27.11 -2.54 4.00
CA LEU A 113 -26.12 -2.06 4.98
C LEU A 113 -24.88 -2.93 4.89
N GLY A 114 -23.73 -2.32 4.79
CA GLY A 114 -22.44 -2.99 4.89
C GLY A 114 -21.65 -2.49 6.08
N LEU A 115 -21.03 -3.40 6.83
CA LEU A 115 -20.15 -3.09 7.95
C LEU A 115 -18.83 -3.82 7.75
N SER A 116 -17.68 -3.13 7.82
CA SER A 116 -16.38 -3.78 7.71
C SER A 116 -15.32 -3.19 8.64
N LYS A 117 -14.33 -4.02 8.95
CA LYS A 117 -13.06 -3.63 9.56
C LYS A 117 -11.95 -4.03 8.61
N SER A 118 -11.10 -3.07 8.23
CA SER A 118 -9.98 -3.28 7.33
C SER A 118 -8.80 -2.39 7.70
N THR A 119 -7.62 -2.71 7.20
CA THR A 119 -6.44 -1.87 7.35
C THR A 119 -6.48 -0.76 6.30
N PHE A 120 -6.37 0.49 6.73
CA PHE A 120 -6.26 1.66 5.84
C PHE A 120 -4.81 1.97 5.49
N TRP A 121 -3.94 2.00 6.48
CA TRP A 121 -2.52 2.28 6.32
C TRP A 121 -1.71 1.39 7.25
N ASP A 122 -0.79 0.62 6.70
CA ASP A 122 0.13 -0.25 7.42
C ASP A 122 1.52 0.37 7.37
N PHE A 123 2.10 0.67 8.53
CA PHE A 123 3.41 1.30 8.69
C PHE A 123 4.54 0.28 8.86
N THR A 124 4.22 -1.01 8.90
CA THR A 124 5.23 -2.05 9.15
C THR A 124 6.27 -2.04 8.05
N TYR A 125 7.51 -1.81 8.42
CA TYR A 125 8.68 -1.86 7.55
C TYR A 125 9.88 -2.27 8.38
N ASP A 126 10.58 -3.29 7.92
CA ASP A 126 11.80 -3.79 8.52
C ASP A 126 12.92 -3.69 7.49
N TYR A 127 14.05 -3.14 7.93
CA TYR A 127 15.25 -3.01 7.12
C TYR A 127 16.46 -3.28 8.01
N ALA A 128 17.45 -3.97 7.46
CA ALA A 128 18.73 -4.15 8.14
C ALA A 128 19.87 -4.21 7.11
N GLU A 129 20.94 -3.53 7.39
CA GLU A 129 22.19 -3.60 6.62
C GLU A 129 23.38 -3.85 7.53
N GLU A 130 24.41 -4.53 7.01
CA GLU A 130 25.64 -4.81 7.73
C GLU A 130 26.55 -3.58 7.75
N VAL A 131 26.97 -3.16 8.94
CA VAL A 131 28.05 -2.19 9.11
C VAL A 131 29.37 -2.95 9.22
N ARG A 132 30.29 -2.68 8.30
CA ARG A 132 31.58 -3.37 8.21
C ARG A 132 32.72 -2.42 8.56
N GLY A 133 33.60 -2.85 9.42
CA GLY A 133 34.80 -2.12 9.82
C GLY A 133 36.02 -2.53 8.98
N SER A 134 36.80 -1.55 8.55
CA SER A 134 38.08 -1.82 7.91
C SER A 134 39.06 -2.42 8.89
N LEU A 135 39.72 -3.52 8.52
CA LEU A 135 40.88 -4.03 9.24
C LEU A 135 42.15 -3.60 8.51
N PRO A 136 43.28 -3.49 9.23
CA PRO A 136 44.58 -3.26 8.58
C PRO A 136 44.81 -4.23 7.45
N SER A 137 45.22 -3.70 6.31
CA SER A 137 45.31 -4.38 5.01
C SER A 137 45.98 -5.77 5.09
N GLY A 138 45.34 -6.77 4.56
CA GLY A 138 45.95 -8.05 4.19
C GLY A 138 45.49 -9.28 4.96
N THR A 139 44.57 -9.17 5.90
CA THR A 139 44.22 -10.30 6.77
C THR A 139 42.95 -11.07 6.35
N TYR A 140 42.01 -10.44 5.64
CA TYR A 140 40.73 -11.04 5.26
C TYR A 140 40.29 -10.65 3.85
N ASN A 141 39.55 -11.55 3.18
CA ASN A 141 38.94 -11.28 1.87
C ASN A 141 37.71 -10.35 1.98
N ARG A 142 37.22 -10.06 3.17
CA ARG A 142 36.03 -9.24 3.43
C ARG A 142 36.16 -8.62 4.83
N ASP A 143 35.86 -7.35 4.95
CA ASP A 143 35.83 -6.64 6.22
C ASP A 143 34.84 -7.28 7.19
N PRO A 144 35.19 -7.40 8.49
CA PRO A 144 34.31 -8.02 9.47
C PRO A 144 33.06 -7.18 9.73
N VAL A 145 31.95 -7.88 9.97
CA VAL A 145 30.71 -7.25 10.42
C VAL A 145 30.93 -6.72 11.86
N ARG A 146 30.67 -5.43 12.07
CA ARG A 146 30.76 -4.74 13.36
C ARG A 146 29.40 -4.54 14.01
N GLY A 147 28.34 -4.42 13.20
CA GLY A 147 26.97 -4.23 13.66
C GLY A 147 25.99 -4.20 12.51
N TYR A 148 24.79 -3.72 12.81
CA TYR A 148 23.73 -3.55 11.83
C TYR A 148 23.09 -2.19 12.01
N ASN A 149 22.87 -1.48 10.89
CA ASN A 149 21.93 -0.37 10.87
C ASN A 149 20.54 -0.95 10.59
N GLU A 150 19.57 -0.55 11.40
CA GLU A 150 18.23 -1.14 11.34
C GLU A 150 17.15 -0.06 11.38
N ILE A 151 16.09 -0.29 10.61
CA ILE A 151 14.82 0.42 10.72
C ILE A 151 13.76 -0.61 11.08
N HIS A 152 13.01 -0.34 12.13
CA HIS A 152 11.85 -1.12 12.49
C HIS A 152 10.66 -0.18 12.70
N ARG A 153 9.68 -0.30 11.82
CA ARG A 153 8.41 0.41 11.93
C ARG A 153 7.27 -0.59 12.09
N GLY A 154 6.28 -0.24 12.88
CA GLY A 154 5.13 -1.10 13.09
C GLY A 154 3.89 -0.32 13.48
N GLY A 155 2.74 -0.95 13.33
CA GLY A 155 1.44 -0.38 13.62
C GLY A 155 0.66 -0.01 12.38
N GLN A 156 -0.63 0.30 12.57
CA GLN A 156 -1.55 0.52 11.46
C GLN A 156 -2.64 1.52 11.80
N ILE A 157 -3.21 2.12 10.75
CA ILE A 157 -4.50 2.82 10.82
C ILE A 157 -5.57 1.86 10.34
N THR A 158 -6.55 1.60 11.21
CA THR A 158 -7.70 0.74 10.92
C THR A 158 -8.87 1.59 10.44
N ALA A 159 -9.54 1.14 9.39
CA ALA A 159 -10.80 1.69 8.91
C ALA A 159 -11.98 0.84 9.41
N TYR A 160 -12.90 1.47 10.11
CA TYR A 160 -14.22 0.92 10.43
C TYR A 160 -15.23 1.57 9.48
N SER A 161 -15.78 0.79 8.56
CA SER A 161 -16.62 1.31 7.49
C SER A 161 -18.08 0.95 7.70
N ILE A 162 -18.95 1.93 7.51
CA ILE A 162 -20.40 1.79 7.54
C ILE A 162 -20.93 2.29 6.20
N GLY A 163 -21.39 1.37 5.35
CA GLY A 163 -21.88 1.66 4.01
C GLY A 163 -23.36 1.42 3.88
N MET A 164 -24.04 2.27 3.15
CA MET A 164 -25.45 2.10 2.77
C MET A 164 -25.60 2.18 1.27
N SER A 165 -26.51 1.37 0.73
CA SER A 165 -26.85 1.37 -0.67
C SER A 165 -28.35 1.28 -0.86
N GLN A 166 -28.82 1.97 -1.90
CA GLN A 166 -30.22 1.96 -2.31
C GLN A 166 -30.36 1.83 -3.83
N THR A 167 -31.27 0.96 -4.26
CA THR A 167 -31.73 0.92 -5.64
C THR A 167 -32.82 1.99 -5.82
N VAL A 168 -32.48 3.05 -6.56
CA VAL A 168 -33.39 4.20 -6.80
C VAL A 168 -34.31 3.91 -7.98
N PHE A 169 -33.73 3.41 -9.10
CA PHE A 169 -34.45 2.97 -10.29
C PHE A 169 -34.04 1.51 -10.56
N SER A 170 -34.84 0.79 -11.35
CA SER A 170 -34.59 -0.63 -11.63
C SER A 170 -33.17 -0.94 -12.16
N LYS A 171 -32.44 0.08 -12.63
CA LYS A 171 -31.11 -0.03 -13.25
C LYS A 171 -30.03 0.82 -12.58
N ILE A 172 -30.37 1.65 -11.60
CA ILE A 172 -29.45 2.59 -10.97
C ILE A 172 -29.44 2.35 -9.46
N ASN A 173 -28.25 2.13 -8.92
CA ASN A 173 -28.02 2.10 -7.50
C ASN A 173 -27.13 3.28 -7.09
N ILE A 174 -27.38 3.80 -5.91
CA ILE A 174 -26.55 4.82 -5.26
C ILE A 174 -26.09 4.29 -3.91
N GLY A 175 -24.91 4.72 -3.48
CA GLY A 175 -24.38 4.30 -2.18
C GLY A 175 -23.47 5.34 -1.58
N TYR A 176 -23.36 5.24 -0.27
CA TYR A 176 -22.50 6.07 0.55
C TYR A 176 -21.85 5.22 1.63
N THR A 177 -20.57 5.49 1.90
CA THR A 177 -19.85 4.89 3.04
C THR A 177 -19.16 5.98 3.84
N ALA A 178 -19.27 5.88 5.16
CA ALA A 178 -18.43 6.57 6.12
C ALA A 178 -17.33 5.60 6.57
N ASN A 179 -16.09 5.88 6.19
CA ASN A 179 -14.92 5.15 6.68
C ASN A 179 -14.35 5.93 7.88
N ILE A 180 -14.43 5.36 9.06
CA ILE A 180 -13.93 5.93 10.31
C ILE A 180 -12.51 5.39 10.52
N LEU A 181 -11.52 6.24 10.38
CA LEU A 181 -10.11 5.89 10.52
C LEU A 181 -9.67 6.09 11.96
N LYS A 182 -9.07 5.04 12.54
CA LYS A 182 -8.52 5.05 13.89
C LYS A 182 -7.10 4.50 13.85
N GLY A 183 -6.13 5.27 14.32
CA GLY A 183 -4.75 4.84 14.46
C GLY A 183 -4.55 4.05 15.76
N GLU A 184 -3.78 2.98 15.68
CA GLU A 184 -3.12 2.37 16.82
C GLU A 184 -1.81 3.12 17.09
N THR A 185 -1.17 2.88 18.23
CA THR A 185 0.18 3.40 18.48
C THR A 185 1.14 2.73 17.50
N MET A 186 1.81 3.56 16.69
CA MET A 186 2.80 3.10 15.74
C MET A 186 4.19 3.28 16.32
N VAL A 187 5.05 2.31 16.10
CA VAL A 187 6.46 2.35 16.52
C VAL A 187 7.30 2.79 15.33
N ASP A 188 8.21 3.72 15.56
CA ASP A 188 9.26 4.12 14.62
C ASP A 188 10.60 4.04 15.34
N ARG A 189 11.40 3.04 15.00
CA ARG A 189 12.67 2.73 15.66
C ARG A 189 13.79 2.67 14.64
N TYR A 190 14.89 3.33 14.97
CA TYR A 190 16.17 3.28 14.28
C TYR A 190 17.26 2.80 15.20
N ALA A 191 18.11 1.90 14.73
CA ALA A 191 19.39 1.57 15.34
C ALA A 191 20.49 1.92 14.33
N ILE A 192 21.43 2.77 14.76
CA ILE A 192 22.51 3.26 13.92
C ILE A 192 23.83 2.94 14.59
N ASN A 193 24.74 2.32 13.86
CA ASN A 193 26.11 2.04 14.31
C ASN A 193 27.06 3.03 13.64
N VAL A 194 27.79 3.78 14.43
CA VAL A 194 28.81 4.72 13.96
C VAL A 194 30.17 4.09 14.19
N LEU A 195 30.94 3.93 13.12
CA LEU A 195 32.34 3.49 13.19
C LEU A 195 33.24 4.72 13.31
N GLU A 196 34.15 4.71 14.27
CA GLU A 196 35.19 5.74 14.34
C GLU A 196 36.25 5.49 13.25
N PRO A 197 36.54 6.48 12.37
CA PRO A 197 37.31 6.26 11.14
C PRO A 197 38.77 5.83 11.38
N ASP A 198 39.38 6.20 12.50
CA ASP A 198 40.84 6.12 12.69
C ASP A 198 41.31 5.09 13.71
N ASP A 199 40.43 4.36 14.39
CA ASP A 199 40.86 3.42 15.42
C ASP A 199 40.13 2.08 15.31
N ALA A 200 40.83 1.09 14.75
CA ALA A 200 40.33 -0.29 14.65
C ALA A 200 40.00 -0.93 16.01
N LEU A 201 40.35 -0.25 17.12
CA LEU A 201 40.12 -0.65 18.50
C LEU A 201 39.22 0.32 19.26
N ALA A 202 38.80 1.44 18.66
CA ALA A 202 37.86 2.35 19.30
C ALA A 202 36.51 1.70 19.49
N SER A 203 35.86 2.01 20.56
CA SER A 203 34.54 1.52 20.88
C SER A 203 33.54 2.04 19.85
N ASP A 204 33.11 1.19 18.93
CA ASP A 204 31.99 1.46 18.06
C ASP A 204 30.82 1.95 18.91
N SER A 205 30.26 3.11 18.57
CA SER A 205 29.09 3.61 19.25
C SER A 205 27.82 3.19 18.50
N SER A 206 26.87 2.71 19.25
CA SER A 206 25.53 2.41 18.70
C SER A 206 24.47 3.29 19.34
N TYR A 207 23.59 3.84 18.54
CA TYR A 207 22.48 4.67 18.96
C TYR A 207 21.17 4.01 18.58
N THR A 208 20.23 3.98 19.51
CA THR A 208 18.87 3.51 19.23
C THR A 208 17.88 4.61 19.55
N PHE A 209 17.07 4.96 18.56
CA PHE A 209 15.99 5.93 18.69
C PHE A 209 14.66 5.21 18.55
N SER A 210 13.71 5.53 19.40
CA SER A 210 12.36 4.98 19.29
C SER A 210 11.35 6.07 19.58
N SER A 211 10.36 6.22 18.69
CA SER A 211 9.21 7.05 18.93
C SER A 211 7.90 6.25 18.78
N TYR A 212 6.87 6.70 19.48
CA TYR A 212 5.54 6.13 19.42
C TYR A 212 4.65 7.15 18.73
N VAL A 213 4.50 6.97 17.42
CA VAL A 213 3.67 7.84 16.58
C VAL A 213 2.21 7.53 16.81
N SER A 214 1.39 8.54 16.96
CA SER A 214 -0.05 8.38 17.16
C SER A 214 -0.85 9.27 16.21
N LEU A 215 -1.94 8.72 15.65
CA LEU A 215 -2.91 9.52 14.92
C LEU A 215 -3.68 10.41 15.89
N ALA A 216 -3.77 11.70 15.62
CA ALA A 216 -4.52 12.64 16.42
C ALA A 216 -6.03 12.46 16.20
N GLY A 217 -6.68 11.70 17.08
CA GLY A 217 -8.12 11.47 17.05
C GLY A 217 -8.59 10.49 15.99
N THR A 218 -9.83 10.69 15.53
CA THR A 218 -10.48 9.89 14.48
C THR A 218 -10.81 10.76 13.29
N THR A 219 -10.52 10.28 12.08
CA THR A 219 -10.85 10.98 10.84
C THR A 219 -11.90 10.20 10.06
N MET A 220 -12.87 10.89 9.47
CA MET A 220 -13.89 10.28 8.62
C MET A 220 -13.57 10.52 7.14
N MET A 221 -13.51 9.45 6.37
CA MET A 221 -13.30 9.49 4.93
C MET A 221 -14.56 9.00 4.20
N PRO A 222 -15.35 9.91 3.62
CA PRO A 222 -16.55 9.54 2.88
C PRO A 222 -16.23 8.98 1.50
N THR A 223 -16.99 7.96 1.10
CA THR A 223 -16.98 7.38 -0.25
C THR A 223 -18.40 7.40 -0.82
N PHE A 224 -18.56 7.88 -2.02
CA PHE A 224 -19.81 7.89 -2.77
C PHE A 224 -19.72 6.94 -3.95
N GLY A 225 -20.81 6.28 -4.27
CA GLY A 225 -20.86 5.35 -5.37
C GLY A 225 -22.16 5.46 -6.18
N ILE A 226 -22.02 5.21 -7.48
CA ILE A 226 -23.14 5.05 -8.40
C ILE A 226 -22.86 3.80 -9.23
N SER A 227 -23.89 2.99 -9.47
CA SER A 227 -23.82 1.91 -10.45
C SER A 227 -25.02 1.95 -11.39
N TYR A 228 -24.76 1.68 -12.66
CA TYR A 228 -25.77 1.62 -13.70
C TYR A 228 -25.69 0.30 -14.46
N GLN A 229 -26.79 -0.43 -14.51
CA GLN A 229 -26.92 -1.70 -15.21
C GLN A 229 -27.88 -1.55 -16.41
N PRO A 230 -27.40 -1.13 -17.60
CA PRO A 230 -28.25 -0.93 -18.77
C PRO A 230 -28.99 -2.20 -19.19
N ASN A 231 -28.31 -3.35 -19.06
CA ASN A 231 -28.84 -4.67 -19.33
C ASN A 231 -28.16 -5.74 -18.48
N ARG A 232 -28.49 -7.01 -18.66
CA ARG A 232 -27.92 -8.12 -17.89
C ARG A 232 -26.45 -8.42 -18.19
N GLN A 233 -25.91 -7.87 -19.28
CA GLN A 233 -24.54 -8.13 -19.73
C GLN A 233 -23.54 -7.07 -19.25
N TYR A 234 -23.97 -5.83 -19.11
CA TYR A 234 -23.09 -4.71 -18.77
C TYR A 234 -23.48 -4.07 -17.45
N GLN A 235 -22.46 -3.75 -16.68
CA GLN A 235 -22.58 -2.93 -15.48
C GLN A 235 -21.48 -1.86 -15.51
N ILE A 236 -21.86 -0.62 -15.25
CA ILE A 236 -20.98 0.55 -15.21
C ILE A 236 -20.98 1.04 -13.77
N GLY A 237 -19.81 1.32 -13.22
CA GLY A 237 -19.64 1.85 -11.88
C GLY A 237 -18.87 3.15 -11.88
N PHE A 238 -19.22 4.04 -10.96
CA PHE A 238 -18.45 5.23 -10.62
C PHE A 238 -18.34 5.32 -9.12
N ALA A 239 -17.15 5.67 -8.62
CA ALA A 239 -16.90 5.88 -7.20
C ALA A 239 -16.04 7.13 -7.00
N TYR A 240 -16.35 7.89 -5.95
CA TYR A 240 -15.60 9.06 -5.50
C TYR A 240 -15.28 8.94 -4.02
N GLN A 241 -14.01 8.93 -3.69
CA GLN A 241 -13.47 8.93 -2.33
C GLN A 241 -12.93 10.33 -2.04
N LYS A 242 -13.48 10.99 -1.02
CA LYS A 242 -13.06 12.33 -0.64
C LYS A 242 -11.65 12.32 -0.03
N GLY A 243 -10.84 13.32 -0.36
CA GLY A 243 -9.56 13.58 0.29
C GLY A 243 -9.74 13.95 1.77
N ILE A 244 -8.73 13.67 2.57
CA ILE A 244 -8.74 13.85 4.03
C ILE A 244 -7.38 14.33 4.54
N ASP A 245 -7.41 14.96 5.71
CA ASP A 245 -6.21 15.30 6.46
C ASP A 245 -6.01 14.31 7.60
N LEU A 246 -4.79 13.79 7.71
CA LEU A 246 -4.35 12.91 8.79
C LEU A 246 -3.26 13.61 9.58
N SER A 247 -3.50 13.85 10.86
CA SER A 247 -2.54 14.47 11.76
C SER A 247 -1.90 13.43 12.69
N PHE A 248 -0.59 13.45 12.77
CA PHE A 248 0.22 12.55 13.59
C PHE A 248 1.00 13.33 14.63
N ASN A 249 1.10 12.79 15.83
CA ASN A 249 1.90 13.29 16.93
C ASN A 249 3.13 12.41 17.16
N ASN A 250 4.17 12.96 17.77
CA ASN A 250 5.40 12.26 18.14
C ASN A 250 6.16 11.67 16.93
N VAL A 251 6.15 12.37 15.81
CA VAL A 251 6.88 11.94 14.61
C VAL A 251 8.33 12.42 14.70
N TRP A 252 9.29 11.49 14.68
CA TRP A 252 10.72 11.81 14.69
C TRP A 252 11.28 11.92 13.27
N THR A 253 10.86 11.01 12.40
CA THR A 253 11.32 10.98 11.02
C THR A 253 10.38 11.82 10.16
N ILE A 254 10.85 13.00 9.78
CA ILE A 254 10.07 13.92 8.95
C ILE A 254 10.55 13.77 7.52
N PRO A 255 9.64 13.54 6.55
CA PRO A 255 10.01 13.51 5.14
C PRO A 255 10.66 14.82 4.72
N LYS A 256 11.71 14.74 3.92
CA LYS A 256 12.38 15.86 3.27
C LYS A 256 12.38 15.64 1.77
N ILE A 257 12.58 16.69 1.00
CA ILE A 257 12.89 16.57 -0.42
C ILE A 257 14.41 16.50 -0.53
N ASN A 258 14.92 15.42 -1.11
CA ASN A 258 16.32 15.33 -1.45
C ASN A 258 16.61 16.32 -2.61
N GLU A 259 17.57 17.21 -2.44
CA GLU A 259 17.87 18.26 -3.43
C GLU A 259 18.41 17.69 -4.75
N ARG A 260 19.10 16.55 -4.70
CA ARG A 260 19.69 15.90 -5.87
C ARG A 260 18.68 15.08 -6.66
N THR A 261 17.88 14.26 -5.96
CA THR A 261 16.96 13.32 -6.62
C THR A 261 15.57 13.88 -6.81
N GLN A 262 15.22 14.96 -6.10
CA GLN A 262 13.86 15.52 -5.99
C GLN A 262 12.83 14.52 -5.46
N LEU A 263 13.30 13.42 -4.88
CA LEU A 263 12.48 12.39 -4.26
C LEU A 263 12.27 12.68 -2.77
N PRO A 264 11.18 12.17 -2.18
CA PRO A 264 11.02 12.21 -0.73
C PRO A 264 12.11 11.37 -0.05
N GLY A 265 12.85 11.98 0.84
CA GLY A 265 13.78 11.32 1.73
C GLY A 265 13.35 11.49 3.18
N PHE A 266 14.09 10.93 4.12
CA PHE A 266 13.81 11.07 5.53
C PHE A 266 15.02 11.62 6.27
N HIS A 267 14.74 12.48 7.26
CA HIS A 267 15.72 12.89 8.23
C HIS A 267 15.90 11.76 9.24
N HIS A 268 17.12 11.27 9.38
CA HIS A 268 17.44 10.33 10.46
C HIS A 268 17.39 11.06 11.80
N PRO A 269 16.72 10.48 12.81
CA PRO A 269 16.67 11.08 14.12
C PRO A 269 18.07 11.16 14.74
N SER A 270 18.33 12.21 15.47
CA SER A 270 19.52 12.35 16.33
C SER A 270 19.11 12.42 17.80
N VAL A 271 20.07 12.28 18.72
CA VAL A 271 19.81 12.38 20.17
C VAL A 271 19.20 13.73 20.57
N TRP A 272 19.36 14.73 19.72
CA TRP A 272 18.92 16.12 19.96
C TRP A 272 17.63 16.48 19.25
N ASP A 273 17.10 15.58 18.42
CA ASP A 273 15.86 15.85 17.69
C ASP A 273 14.66 15.80 18.65
N SER A 274 13.81 16.80 18.53
CA SER A 274 12.52 16.83 19.22
C SER A 274 11.45 16.17 18.38
N THR A 275 10.49 15.50 19.04
CA THR A 275 9.31 14.97 18.35
C THR A 275 8.45 16.10 17.76
N GLY A 276 7.97 15.91 16.56
CA GLY A 276 7.14 16.86 15.84
C GLY A 276 5.71 16.40 15.67
N GLN A 277 4.89 17.29 15.13
CA GLN A 277 3.58 16.99 14.58
C GLN A 277 3.66 17.03 13.07
N VAL A 278 3.00 16.08 12.41
CA VAL A 278 2.91 16.02 10.95
C VAL A 278 1.45 15.86 10.54
N THR A 279 0.98 16.74 9.66
CA THR A 279 -0.33 16.61 9.03
C THR A 279 -0.14 16.31 7.55
N ILE A 280 -0.77 15.24 7.09
CA ILE A 280 -0.73 14.77 5.70
C ILE A 280 -2.11 14.97 5.09
N ALA A 281 -2.21 15.85 4.10
CA ALA A 281 -3.41 16.01 3.29
C ALA A 281 -3.37 14.99 2.13
N LEU A 282 -4.25 13.99 2.18
CA LEU A 282 -4.42 13.00 1.14
C LEU A 282 -5.43 13.47 0.09
N PRO A 283 -5.12 13.38 -1.21
CA PRO A 283 -6.01 13.79 -2.28
C PRO A 283 -7.24 12.90 -2.42
N ALA A 284 -8.25 13.41 -3.12
CA ALA A 284 -9.42 12.63 -3.50
C ALA A 284 -9.09 11.63 -4.60
N LYS A 285 -9.81 10.50 -4.62
CA LYS A 285 -9.71 9.47 -5.67
C LYS A 285 -11.04 9.36 -6.42
N MET A 286 -10.99 9.36 -7.75
CA MET A 286 -12.11 9.07 -8.64
C MET A 286 -11.86 7.76 -9.37
N SER A 287 -12.93 6.99 -9.57
CA SER A 287 -12.82 5.69 -10.22
C SER A 287 -14.04 5.43 -11.10
N ILE A 288 -13.79 4.91 -12.29
CA ILE A 288 -14.84 4.46 -13.22
C ILE A 288 -14.51 3.04 -13.68
N GLY A 289 -15.51 2.22 -13.85
CA GLY A 289 -15.33 0.85 -14.29
C GLY A 289 -16.49 0.32 -15.11
N VAL A 290 -16.18 -0.76 -15.83
CA VAL A 290 -17.15 -1.52 -16.63
C VAL A 290 -16.96 -3.01 -16.38
N GLU A 291 -18.04 -3.73 -16.10
CA GLU A 291 -18.10 -5.20 -16.14
C GLU A 291 -18.91 -5.63 -17.36
N ALA A 292 -18.36 -6.59 -18.11
CA ALA A 292 -19.03 -7.24 -19.24
C ALA A 292 -19.20 -8.74 -19.01
N LYS A 293 -20.43 -9.25 -19.05
CA LYS A 293 -20.77 -10.68 -18.95
C LYS A 293 -21.04 -11.23 -20.35
N MET A 294 -20.19 -12.12 -20.80
CA MET A 294 -20.28 -12.69 -22.15
C MET A 294 -21.26 -13.87 -22.17
N LYS A 295 -22.01 -13.98 -23.30
CA LYS A 295 -22.87 -15.14 -23.52
C LYS A 295 -22.10 -16.30 -24.17
N ASN A 296 -21.22 -16.92 -23.39
CA ASN A 296 -20.45 -18.07 -23.83
C ASN A 296 -20.56 -19.23 -22.80
N PRO A 297 -20.21 -20.48 -23.19
CA PRO A 297 -20.27 -21.64 -22.29
C PRO A 297 -19.43 -21.47 -21.02
N LEU A 298 -18.34 -20.70 -21.08
CA LEU A 298 -17.42 -20.45 -19.97
C LEU A 298 -17.95 -19.39 -18.98
N LYS A 299 -19.14 -18.84 -19.20
CA LYS A 299 -19.73 -17.76 -18.36
C LYS A 299 -18.73 -16.64 -18.09
N THR A 300 -17.96 -16.25 -19.12
CA THR A 300 -16.86 -15.28 -19.01
C THR A 300 -17.37 -13.93 -18.54
N LYS A 301 -16.65 -13.36 -17.58
CA LYS A 301 -16.75 -11.94 -17.19
C LYS A 301 -15.44 -11.25 -17.45
N ALA A 302 -15.49 -10.04 -17.96
CA ALA A 302 -14.36 -9.16 -18.11
C ALA A 302 -14.65 -7.86 -17.34
N VAL A 303 -13.65 -7.35 -16.63
CA VAL A 303 -13.71 -6.07 -15.92
C VAL A 303 -12.57 -5.18 -16.38
N PHE A 304 -12.89 -3.90 -16.48
CA PHE A 304 -11.91 -2.85 -16.76
C PHE A 304 -12.25 -1.63 -15.92
N GLU A 305 -11.23 -1.08 -15.22
CA GLU A 305 -11.40 0.07 -14.35
C GLU A 305 -10.25 1.06 -14.54
N LEU A 306 -10.58 2.33 -14.43
CA LEU A 306 -9.65 3.45 -14.46
C LEU A 306 -9.81 4.24 -13.17
N HIS A 307 -8.69 4.49 -12.50
CA HIS A 307 -8.64 5.27 -11.28
C HIS A 307 -7.75 6.49 -11.49
N TYR A 308 -8.16 7.60 -10.92
CA TYR A 308 -7.46 8.87 -10.99
C TYR A 308 -7.28 9.47 -9.61
N THR A 309 -6.07 9.92 -9.30
CA THR A 309 -5.74 10.63 -8.06
C THR A 309 -4.86 11.84 -8.38
N ASP A 310 -5.33 13.03 -7.99
CA ASP A 310 -4.58 14.28 -8.17
C ASP A 310 -3.59 14.48 -7.01
N TRP A 311 -2.44 13.86 -7.11
CA TRP A 311 -1.39 13.94 -6.10
C TRP A 311 -0.72 15.30 -6.00
N SER A 312 -0.94 16.21 -6.94
CA SER A 312 -0.48 17.61 -6.83
C SER A 312 -1.10 18.33 -5.63
N LYS A 313 -2.20 17.80 -5.10
CA LYS A 313 -2.89 18.28 -3.90
C LYS A 313 -2.42 17.65 -2.60
N TYR A 314 -1.47 16.71 -2.67
CA TYR A 314 -0.83 16.18 -1.49
C TYR A 314 -0.02 17.28 -0.80
N LYS A 315 -0.23 17.42 0.50
CA LYS A 315 0.49 18.39 1.31
C LYS A 315 0.95 17.74 2.60
N LEU A 316 2.14 18.09 3.01
CA LEU A 316 2.70 17.70 4.29
C LEU A 316 3.03 18.96 5.07
N THR A 317 2.40 19.12 6.23
CA THR A 317 2.63 20.24 7.13
C THR A 317 3.31 19.71 8.39
N THR A 318 4.45 20.29 8.74
CA THR A 318 5.17 19.96 9.97
C THR A 318 4.97 21.06 11.00
N GLY A 319 4.79 20.68 12.26
CA GLY A 319 4.74 21.60 13.39
C GLY A 319 5.69 21.12 14.48
N SER A 320 6.38 22.06 15.12
CA SER A 320 7.18 21.76 16.31
C SER A 320 6.30 21.80 17.57
N THR A 321 6.52 20.91 18.51
CA THR A 321 5.87 20.99 19.84
C THR A 321 6.41 22.13 20.71
N LEU A 322 7.57 22.67 20.35
CA LEU A 322 8.28 23.73 21.09
C LEU A 322 8.08 25.13 20.49
N ASP A 323 7.74 25.20 19.22
CA ASP A 323 7.52 26.44 18.47
C ASP A 323 6.19 26.34 17.70
N THR A 324 5.40 27.40 17.73
CA THR A 324 4.12 27.48 17.00
C THR A 324 4.29 27.64 15.49
N SER A 325 5.52 27.65 14.99
CA SER A 325 5.80 27.73 13.55
C SER A 325 5.37 26.43 12.85
N GLN A 326 4.53 26.57 11.84
CA GLN A 326 4.20 25.48 10.91
C GLN A 326 4.98 25.69 9.62
N SER A 327 5.58 24.63 9.09
CA SER A 327 6.24 24.64 7.79
C SER A 327 5.48 23.71 6.86
N GLU A 328 5.09 24.20 5.69
CA GLU A 328 4.46 23.41 4.64
C GLU A 328 5.54 22.92 3.67
N MET A 329 5.61 21.61 3.46
CA MET A 329 6.43 21.02 2.41
C MET A 329 5.56 20.72 1.19
N ASN A 330 5.95 21.30 0.06
CA ASN A 330 5.33 21.06 -1.23
C ASN A 330 6.19 20.09 -2.03
N PHE A 331 5.67 18.90 -2.25
CA PHE A 331 6.29 17.94 -3.15
C PHE A 331 5.85 18.21 -4.60
N SER A 332 6.74 18.01 -5.55
CA SER A 332 6.44 18.17 -6.99
C SER A 332 5.72 16.94 -7.54
N PHE A 333 4.71 16.46 -6.82
CA PHE A 333 3.92 15.30 -7.25
C PHE A 333 2.98 15.66 -8.39
N LYS A 334 2.77 14.68 -9.28
CA LYS A 334 1.84 14.78 -10.42
C LYS A 334 0.60 13.96 -10.16
N GLU A 335 -0.43 14.19 -10.96
CA GLU A 335 -1.56 13.26 -11.04
C GLU A 335 -1.08 11.86 -11.42
N ALA A 336 -1.76 10.85 -10.92
CA ALA A 336 -1.46 9.46 -11.23
C ALA A 336 -2.73 8.69 -11.62
N TRP A 337 -2.58 7.87 -12.66
CA TRP A 337 -3.61 6.97 -13.17
C TRP A 337 -3.28 5.52 -12.83
N GLU A 338 -4.31 4.74 -12.59
CA GLU A 338 -4.19 3.30 -12.41
C GLU A 338 -5.20 2.60 -13.32
N ILE A 339 -4.75 1.56 -14.02
CA ILE A 339 -5.57 0.72 -14.88
C ILE A 339 -5.66 -0.66 -14.24
N HIS A 340 -6.87 -1.09 -13.97
CA HIS A 340 -7.17 -2.41 -13.45
C HIS A 340 -7.98 -3.19 -14.48
N SER A 341 -7.59 -4.43 -14.73
CA SER A 341 -8.34 -5.32 -15.62
C SER A 341 -8.36 -6.74 -15.10
N GLY A 342 -9.44 -7.46 -15.37
CA GLY A 342 -9.58 -8.83 -14.94
C GLY A 342 -10.54 -9.65 -15.79
N ILE A 343 -10.29 -10.95 -15.83
CA ILE A 343 -11.14 -11.93 -16.52
C ILE A 343 -11.45 -13.07 -15.56
N GLU A 344 -12.72 -13.49 -15.52
CA GLU A 344 -13.18 -14.67 -14.79
C GLU A 344 -13.79 -15.66 -15.80
N HIS A 345 -13.31 -16.90 -15.80
CA HIS A 345 -13.84 -18.01 -16.61
C HIS A 345 -14.25 -19.17 -15.71
N TYR A 346 -15.37 -19.81 -16.01
CA TYR A 346 -15.79 -21.05 -15.36
C TYR A 346 -15.54 -22.22 -16.31
N PHE A 347 -14.43 -22.95 -16.09
CA PHE A 347 -14.17 -24.22 -16.82
C PHE A 347 -15.01 -25.36 -16.27
N GLN A 348 -15.32 -25.31 -14.98
CA GLN A 348 -16.30 -26.19 -14.30
C GLN A 348 -17.31 -25.30 -13.58
N GLU A 349 -18.53 -25.80 -13.38
CA GLU A 349 -19.63 -24.96 -12.86
C GLU A 349 -19.34 -24.29 -11.51
N GLN A 350 -18.47 -24.87 -10.70
CA GLN A 350 -18.17 -24.42 -9.31
C GLN A 350 -16.79 -23.82 -9.14
N ILE A 351 -15.93 -23.91 -10.15
CA ILE A 351 -14.51 -23.51 -10.03
C ILE A 351 -14.20 -22.44 -11.09
N PRO A 352 -14.20 -21.16 -10.72
CA PRO A 352 -13.76 -20.10 -11.62
C PRO A 352 -12.22 -20.06 -11.69
N PHE A 353 -11.70 -19.76 -12.85
CA PHE A 353 -10.32 -19.31 -13.03
C PHE A 353 -10.33 -17.81 -13.28
N ARG A 354 -9.43 -17.09 -12.56
CA ARG A 354 -9.33 -15.63 -12.63
C ARG A 354 -7.92 -15.22 -12.93
N PHE A 355 -7.82 -14.24 -13.79
CA PHE A 355 -6.57 -13.58 -14.14
C PHE A 355 -6.81 -12.07 -14.16
N GLY A 356 -5.84 -11.29 -13.69
CA GLY A 356 -5.93 -9.85 -13.70
C GLY A 356 -4.58 -9.19 -13.89
N PHE A 357 -4.65 -7.92 -14.27
CA PHE A 357 -3.52 -7.06 -14.57
C PHE A 357 -3.77 -5.69 -13.97
N ILE A 358 -2.73 -5.10 -13.39
CA ILE A 358 -2.74 -3.75 -12.83
C ILE A 358 -1.54 -3.01 -13.41
N PHE A 359 -1.79 -1.82 -13.93
CA PHE A 359 -0.76 -0.82 -14.22
C PHE A 359 -1.00 0.38 -13.31
N SER A 360 0.06 0.88 -12.68
CA SER A 360 -0.01 2.02 -11.79
C SER A 360 1.09 3.02 -12.12
N GLU A 361 0.68 4.24 -12.47
CA GLU A 361 1.57 5.39 -12.46
C GLU A 361 1.92 5.77 -11.02
N SER A 362 3.06 6.39 -10.83
CA SER A 362 3.51 6.88 -9.54
C SER A 362 3.62 8.40 -9.53
N PRO A 363 3.17 9.08 -8.47
CA PRO A 363 3.39 10.51 -8.32
C PRO A 363 4.88 10.88 -8.15
N LEU A 364 5.73 9.89 -7.81
CA LEU A 364 7.17 10.06 -7.65
C LEU A 364 7.93 10.14 -8.98
N GLY A 365 7.31 9.69 -10.08
CA GLY A 365 7.92 9.69 -11.42
C GLY A 365 7.85 8.34 -12.11
N GLN A 366 8.29 8.31 -13.36
CA GLN A 366 8.20 7.12 -14.22
C GLN A 366 9.01 5.92 -13.72
N GLU A 367 10.11 6.14 -13.02
CA GLU A 367 10.94 5.06 -12.45
C GLU A 367 10.18 4.24 -11.39
N PHE A 368 9.10 4.79 -10.83
CA PHE A 368 8.26 4.14 -9.82
C PHE A 368 6.94 3.59 -10.38
N GLU A 369 6.76 3.62 -11.69
CA GLU A 369 5.63 2.95 -12.34
C GLU A 369 5.82 1.44 -12.28
N HIS A 370 4.73 0.71 -12.05
CA HIS A 370 4.84 -0.72 -11.94
C HIS A 370 3.62 -1.48 -12.47
N ILE A 371 3.91 -2.71 -12.85
CA ILE A 371 2.93 -3.68 -13.34
C ILE A 371 2.79 -4.80 -12.33
N GLN A 372 1.56 -5.21 -12.09
CA GLN A 372 1.26 -6.36 -11.26
C GLN A 372 0.33 -7.34 -11.97
N ILE A 373 0.56 -8.61 -11.71
CA ILE A 373 -0.21 -9.73 -12.27
C ILE A 373 -0.92 -10.44 -11.12
N THR A 374 -2.18 -10.78 -11.34
CA THR A 374 -2.99 -11.47 -10.34
C THR A 374 -3.58 -12.76 -10.91
N LEU A 375 -3.69 -13.76 -10.04
CA LEU A 375 -4.28 -15.06 -10.34
C LEU A 375 -5.19 -15.48 -9.20
N GLY A 376 -6.17 -16.31 -9.47
CA GLY A 376 -6.97 -16.89 -8.41
C GLY A 376 -8.06 -17.82 -8.88
N SER A 377 -8.72 -18.40 -7.87
CA SER A 377 -9.80 -19.36 -8.06
C SER A 377 -10.73 -19.34 -6.86
N ALA A 378 -11.81 -20.10 -6.91
CA ALA A 378 -12.71 -20.30 -5.80
C ALA A 378 -13.31 -21.70 -5.81
N TYR A 379 -13.85 -22.08 -4.65
CA TYR A 379 -14.66 -23.27 -4.50
C TYR A 379 -15.90 -22.97 -3.68
N VAL A 380 -17.07 -23.37 -4.19
CA VAL A 380 -18.35 -23.17 -3.53
C VAL A 380 -18.79 -24.47 -2.86
N TRP A 381 -19.00 -24.41 -1.53
CA TRP A 381 -19.49 -25.55 -0.75
C TRP A 381 -20.73 -25.16 0.04
N GLY A 382 -21.89 -25.55 -0.48
CA GLY A 382 -23.18 -25.20 0.12
C GLY A 382 -23.41 -23.70 0.15
N LYS A 383 -23.41 -23.10 1.34
CA LYS A 383 -23.56 -21.66 1.58
C LYS A 383 -22.22 -20.93 1.73
N ALA A 384 -21.11 -21.65 1.71
CA ALA A 384 -19.78 -21.11 1.88
C ALA A 384 -19.07 -21.00 0.52
N THR A 385 -18.43 -19.86 0.27
CA THR A 385 -17.51 -19.63 -0.86
C THR A 385 -16.11 -19.42 -0.32
N PHE A 386 -15.16 -20.21 -0.78
CA PHE A 386 -13.76 -20.11 -0.45
C PHE A 386 -13.03 -19.56 -1.66
N ASP A 387 -12.47 -18.37 -1.54
CA ASP A 387 -11.68 -17.76 -2.59
C ASP A 387 -10.19 -17.77 -2.23
N PHE A 388 -9.38 -17.99 -3.24
CA PHE A 388 -7.93 -17.88 -3.21
C PHE A 388 -7.47 -16.89 -4.27
N GLY A 389 -6.54 -16.02 -3.93
CA GLY A 389 -5.95 -15.09 -4.86
C GLY A 389 -4.50 -14.83 -4.52
N ILE A 390 -3.69 -14.57 -5.55
CA ILE A 390 -2.30 -14.19 -5.43
C ILE A 390 -2.00 -13.03 -6.37
N ILE A 391 -1.15 -12.12 -5.93
CA ILE A 391 -0.64 -11.01 -6.70
C ILE A 391 0.88 -10.97 -6.63
N PHE A 392 1.51 -10.66 -7.75
CA PHE A 392 2.94 -10.48 -7.89
C PHE A 392 3.24 -9.10 -8.44
N GLY A 393 4.26 -8.45 -7.90
CA GLY A 393 4.77 -7.19 -8.39
C GLY A 393 6.25 -7.06 -8.11
N SER A 394 6.94 -6.30 -8.97
CA SER A 394 8.34 -5.91 -8.78
C SER A 394 8.52 -4.47 -9.21
N LEU A 395 9.47 -3.79 -8.59
CA LEU A 395 9.84 -2.42 -8.87
C LEU A 395 11.36 -2.30 -8.80
N SER A 396 11.96 -1.55 -9.72
CA SER A 396 13.38 -1.24 -9.70
C SER A 396 13.54 0.26 -9.93
N TYR A 397 14.25 0.92 -9.04
CA TYR A 397 14.47 2.37 -9.09
C TYR A 397 15.83 2.73 -8.51
N ARG A 398 16.25 3.98 -8.70
CA ARG A 398 17.45 4.53 -8.08
C ARG A 398 17.10 5.41 -6.90
N TYR A 399 17.81 5.21 -5.81
CA TYR A 399 17.62 5.97 -4.59
C TYR A 399 18.93 6.16 -3.84
N GLU A 400 18.98 7.13 -2.95
CA GLU A 400 20.12 7.36 -2.06
C GLU A 400 20.27 6.25 -1.01
N ASP A 401 21.48 6.10 -0.50
CA ASP A 401 21.74 5.25 0.68
C ASP A 401 20.89 5.73 1.86
N ILE A 402 20.28 4.77 2.58
CA ILE A 402 19.47 5.09 3.78
C ILE A 402 20.38 5.49 4.95
N PHE A 403 21.56 4.91 5.04
CA PHE A 403 22.52 5.14 6.11
C PHE A 403 23.90 5.52 5.55
N PRO A 404 24.07 6.73 4.99
CA PRO A 404 25.33 7.15 4.40
C PRO A 404 26.46 7.15 5.44
N ALA A 405 27.58 6.58 5.06
CA ALA A 405 28.74 6.43 5.96
C ALA A 405 29.40 7.76 6.32
N MET A 406 29.35 8.77 5.43
CA MET A 406 29.90 10.11 5.65
C MET A 406 28.97 11.19 5.08
N ALA A 407 28.85 12.31 5.80
CA ALA A 407 27.99 13.42 5.41
C ALA A 407 28.43 14.16 4.11
N ASP A 408 29.69 14.01 3.71
CA ASP A 408 30.34 14.71 2.59
C ASP A 408 30.59 13.81 1.37
N GLU A 409 30.27 12.52 1.43
CA GLU A 409 30.39 11.67 0.24
C GLU A 409 29.30 12.04 -0.78
N THR A 410 29.72 12.31 -2.03
CA THR A 410 28.82 12.31 -3.19
C THR A 410 28.33 10.89 -3.41
N ILE A 411 27.30 10.51 -2.69
CA ILE A 411 26.78 9.15 -2.71
C ILE A 411 26.18 8.91 -4.08
N ASP A 412 26.71 7.93 -4.79
CA ASP A 412 26.12 7.46 -6.02
C ASP A 412 24.76 6.83 -5.71
N LEU A 413 23.79 7.11 -6.59
CA LEU A 413 22.46 6.54 -6.43
C LEU A 413 22.53 5.02 -6.52
N GLU A 414 22.02 4.36 -5.52
CA GLU A 414 21.92 2.92 -5.47
C GLU A 414 20.78 2.40 -6.34
N THR A 415 20.93 1.19 -6.82
CA THR A 415 19.82 0.45 -7.44
C THR A 415 19.06 -0.30 -6.36
N VAL A 416 17.81 0.05 -6.18
CA VAL A 416 16.86 -0.63 -5.28
C VAL A 416 15.96 -1.53 -6.11
N ASN A 417 15.94 -2.82 -5.76
CA ASN A 417 15.05 -3.80 -6.38
C ASN A 417 14.10 -4.35 -5.33
N GLU A 418 12.83 -4.06 -5.49
CA GLU A 418 11.76 -4.56 -4.64
C GLU A 418 10.98 -5.64 -5.37
N SER A 419 10.62 -6.70 -4.66
CA SER A 419 9.67 -7.70 -5.16
C SER A 419 8.68 -8.08 -4.07
N SER A 420 7.43 -8.20 -4.46
CA SER A 420 6.37 -8.57 -3.52
C SER A 420 5.48 -9.66 -4.09
N SER A 421 5.02 -10.53 -3.21
CA SER A 421 3.92 -11.43 -3.47
C SER A 421 2.96 -11.39 -2.30
N ASN A 422 1.65 -11.31 -2.59
CA ASN A 422 0.63 -11.35 -1.55
C ASN A 422 -0.39 -12.44 -1.89
N VAL A 423 -0.59 -13.33 -0.95
CA VAL A 423 -1.58 -14.40 -1.03
C VAL A 423 -2.74 -14.03 -0.13
N LYS A 424 -3.96 -14.09 -0.66
CA LYS A 424 -5.19 -13.89 0.11
C LYS A 424 -6.07 -15.12 0.05
N PHE A 425 -6.68 -15.39 1.19
CA PHE A 425 -7.77 -16.34 1.34
C PHE A 425 -8.99 -15.59 1.86
N SER A 426 -10.14 -15.82 1.29
CA SER A 426 -11.38 -15.30 1.83
C SER A 426 -12.46 -16.38 1.91
N ILE A 427 -13.25 -16.29 2.96
CA ILE A 427 -14.38 -17.15 3.20
C ILE A 427 -15.61 -16.25 3.31
N GLN A 428 -16.56 -16.45 2.42
CA GLN A 428 -17.87 -15.81 2.49
C GLN A 428 -18.91 -16.86 2.84
N TYR A 429 -19.76 -16.56 3.82
CA TYR A 429 -20.90 -17.39 4.19
C TYR A 429 -22.21 -16.64 4.01
N ASP A 430 -23.13 -17.23 3.26
CA ASP A 430 -24.42 -16.66 2.87
C ASP A 430 -25.58 -17.32 3.63
N PHE A 431 -26.41 -16.48 4.27
CA PHE A 431 -27.56 -16.93 5.09
C PHE A 431 -28.90 -16.81 4.35
#